data_a0383b1183d5f48c28705888df0a00dc
#
_entry.id   a0383b1183d5f48c28705888df0a00dc
#
_cell.length_a   1.000
_cell.length_b   1.000
_cell.length_c   1.000
_cell.angle_alpha   90.00
_cell.angle_beta   90.00
_cell.angle_gamma   90.00
#
_symmetry.space_group_name_H-M   'P 1'
#
loop_
_entity.id
_entity.type
_entity.pdbx_description
1 polymer ?
#
loop_
_entity_poly.entity_id
_entity_poly.type
_entity_poly.pdbx_seq_one_letter_code
_entity_poly.pdbx_strand_id
1 'polypeptide(L)'
;FKVFDDHQLEYILLAYGDSEDVYMIGKIASFQIQNLLVAYKERFDKDNFIKNLILDNLLLVDIYNRAKKLHIETEMRRVVFLVETNREKDGNELEKIRGLFGGKSKDFVTAVDEKNIIVVKELGENETYDDLKKTADVIINLFRSDANCNVHIAYGTIVNELKEVSRSYKEARMALDVGKIF
;
A
#
# COMPACT_ATOMS: atom_id res chain seq x y z
N PHE A 1 -6.68 -27.47 16.47
CA PHE A 1 -5.44 -27.19 15.76
C PHE A 1 -4.88 -25.87 16.29
N LYS A 2 -3.56 -25.82 16.50
CA LYS A 2 -2.88 -24.64 17.00
C LYS A 2 -2.38 -23.80 15.82
N VAL A 3 -2.57 -22.49 15.88
CA VAL A 3 -2.09 -21.52 14.92
C VAL A 3 -1.11 -20.60 15.65
N PHE A 4 0.11 -20.50 15.14
CA PHE A 4 1.22 -19.76 15.77
C PHE A 4 1.57 -18.52 14.96
N ASP A 5 2.02 -17.47 15.65
CA ASP A 5 2.74 -16.33 15.10
C ASP A 5 4.08 -16.18 15.82
N ASP A 6 5.19 -16.18 15.11
CA ASP A 6 6.56 -16.08 15.63
C ASP A 6 6.80 -16.96 16.90
N HIS A 7 6.36 -18.24 16.84
CA HIS A 7 6.41 -19.22 17.93
C HIS A 7 5.46 -18.97 19.11
N GLN A 8 4.62 -17.94 19.09
CA GLN A 8 3.57 -17.71 20.07
C GLN A 8 2.24 -18.28 19.57
N LEU A 9 1.49 -18.90 20.48
CA LEU A 9 0.16 -19.43 20.17
C LEU A 9 -0.83 -18.27 20.09
N GLU A 10 -1.31 -17.97 18.89
CA GLU A 10 -2.26 -16.88 18.66
C GLU A 10 -3.70 -17.37 18.65
N TYR A 11 -3.97 -18.48 17.95
CA TYR A 11 -5.33 -19.01 17.83
C TYR A 11 -5.38 -20.52 18.03
N ILE A 12 -6.55 -20.99 18.45
CA ILE A 12 -6.92 -22.39 18.45
C ILE A 12 -8.12 -22.57 17.51
N LEU A 13 -7.92 -23.31 16.42
CA LEU A 13 -8.99 -23.68 15.51
C LEU A 13 -9.62 -24.98 15.99
N LEU A 14 -10.94 -24.97 16.23
CA LEU A 14 -11.74 -26.14 16.53
C LEU A 14 -12.51 -26.54 15.26
N ALA A 15 -12.36 -27.79 14.86
CA ALA A 15 -13.14 -28.38 13.78
C ALA A 15 -14.01 -29.51 14.39
N TYR A 16 -15.31 -29.51 14.11
CA TYR A 16 -16.23 -30.54 14.55
C TYR A 16 -17.19 -30.91 13.43
N GLY A 17 -17.67 -32.15 13.46
CA GLY A 17 -18.61 -32.71 12.48
C GLY A 17 -18.60 -34.24 12.54
N ASP A 18 -19.50 -34.84 11.78
CA ASP A 18 -19.72 -36.30 11.79
C ASP A 18 -18.92 -37.05 10.70
N SER A 19 -18.18 -36.33 9.85
CA SER A 19 -17.37 -36.92 8.79
C SER A 19 -15.96 -37.24 9.25
N GLU A 20 -15.43 -38.37 8.78
CA GLU A 20 -14.01 -38.74 8.99
C GLU A 20 -13.02 -37.70 8.43
N ASP A 21 -13.46 -36.87 7.50
CA ASP A 21 -12.64 -35.83 6.86
C ASP A 21 -12.41 -34.60 7.74
N VAL A 22 -13.15 -34.43 8.86
CA VAL A 22 -13.09 -33.26 9.74
C VAL A 22 -11.67 -32.94 10.19
N TYR A 23 -10.89 -33.97 10.52
CA TYR A 23 -9.51 -33.79 10.94
C TYR A 23 -8.65 -33.21 9.81
N MET A 24 -8.80 -33.75 8.59
CA MET A 24 -8.03 -33.29 7.42
C MET A 24 -8.38 -31.86 7.05
N ILE A 25 -9.68 -31.53 7.02
CA ILE A 25 -10.19 -30.18 6.77
C ILE A 25 -9.66 -29.21 7.81
N GLY A 26 -9.73 -29.55 9.09
CA GLY A 26 -9.22 -28.73 10.17
C GLY A 26 -7.70 -28.47 10.06
N LYS A 27 -6.95 -29.48 9.66
CA LYS A 27 -5.49 -29.35 9.43
C LYS A 27 -5.17 -28.43 8.27
N ILE A 28 -5.87 -28.58 7.13
CA ILE A 28 -5.70 -27.71 5.96
C ILE A 28 -6.09 -26.27 6.33
N ALA A 29 -7.22 -26.08 6.99
CA ALA A 29 -7.69 -24.75 7.41
C ALA A 29 -6.70 -24.08 8.37
N SER A 30 -6.14 -24.78 9.34
CA SER A 30 -5.15 -24.22 10.27
C SER A 30 -3.87 -23.79 9.56
N PHE A 31 -3.40 -24.57 8.58
CA PHE A 31 -2.26 -24.22 7.75
C PHE A 31 -2.52 -22.99 6.89
N GLN A 32 -3.70 -22.90 6.26
CA GLN A 32 -4.08 -21.72 5.48
C GLN A 32 -4.20 -20.46 6.33
N ILE A 33 -4.79 -20.56 7.53
CA ILE A 33 -4.88 -19.43 8.46
C ILE A 33 -3.48 -18.97 8.86
N GLN A 34 -2.56 -19.88 9.13
CA GLN A 34 -1.17 -19.53 9.47
C GLN A 34 -0.47 -18.79 8.35
N ASN A 35 -0.62 -19.25 7.11
CA ASN A 35 -0.06 -18.58 5.94
C ASN A 35 -0.66 -17.18 5.73
N LEU A 36 -1.97 -17.03 5.94
CA LEU A 36 -2.67 -15.74 5.85
C LEU A 36 -2.18 -14.77 6.92
N LEU A 37 -1.94 -15.22 8.15
CA LEU A 37 -1.41 -14.38 9.23
C LEU A 37 -0.02 -13.85 8.89
N VAL A 38 0.87 -14.71 8.40
CA VAL A 38 2.22 -14.30 7.98
C VAL A 38 2.14 -13.24 6.86
N ALA A 39 1.34 -13.49 5.82
CA ALA A 39 1.17 -12.55 4.72
C ALA A 39 0.55 -11.22 5.17
N TYR A 40 -0.42 -11.26 6.07
CA TYR A 40 -1.07 -10.07 6.63
C TYR A 40 -0.07 -9.23 7.44
N LYS A 41 0.73 -9.87 8.28
CA LYS A 41 1.75 -9.21 9.10
C LYS A 41 2.82 -8.54 8.24
N GLU A 42 3.31 -9.24 7.22
CA GLU A 42 4.28 -8.67 6.27
C GLU A 42 3.72 -7.43 5.56
N ARG A 43 2.46 -7.50 5.11
CA ARG A 43 1.78 -6.36 4.49
C ARG A 43 1.61 -5.20 5.47
N PHE A 44 1.21 -5.48 6.71
CA PHE A 44 1.03 -4.48 7.76
C PHE A 44 2.35 -3.78 8.12
N ASP A 45 3.44 -4.53 8.21
CA ASP A 45 4.77 -4.00 8.50
C ASP A 45 5.28 -3.10 7.36
N LYS A 46 5.05 -3.50 6.10
CA LYS A 46 5.36 -2.67 4.92
C LYS A 46 4.54 -1.39 4.89
N ASP A 47 3.22 -1.47 5.14
CA ASP A 47 2.33 -0.32 5.20
C ASP A 47 2.77 0.68 6.27
N ASN A 48 3.06 0.21 7.47
CA ASN A 48 3.55 1.04 8.58
C ASN A 48 4.91 1.67 8.27
N PHE A 49 5.82 0.92 7.66
CA PHE A 49 7.11 1.44 7.26
C PHE A 49 6.95 2.58 6.25
N ILE A 50 6.17 2.38 5.20
CA ILE A 50 5.93 3.39 4.16
C ILE A 50 5.22 4.62 4.72
N LYS A 51 4.22 4.47 5.61
CA LYS A 51 3.57 5.60 6.28
C LYS A 51 4.56 6.45 7.07
N ASN A 52 5.40 5.81 7.88
CA ASN A 52 6.39 6.53 8.66
C ASN A 52 7.47 7.18 7.79
N LEU A 53 7.85 6.55 6.69
CA LEU A 53 8.80 7.10 5.70
C LEU A 53 8.23 8.36 5.04
N ILE A 54 7.00 8.32 4.56
CA ILE A 54 6.31 9.45 3.90
C ILE A 54 6.18 10.64 4.86
N LEU A 55 5.85 10.36 6.12
CA LEU A 55 5.67 11.38 7.17
C LEU A 55 6.99 11.89 7.76
N ASP A 56 8.13 11.42 7.26
CA ASP A 56 9.48 11.81 7.73
C ASP A 56 9.73 11.48 9.21
N ASN A 57 9.13 10.39 9.69
CA ASN A 57 9.19 9.94 11.08
C ASN A 57 10.31 8.93 11.36
N LEU A 58 11.20 8.67 10.39
CA LEU A 58 12.26 7.68 10.49
C LEU A 58 13.63 8.31 10.41
N LEU A 59 14.54 7.83 11.24
CA LEU A 59 15.95 8.13 11.09
C LEU A 59 16.53 7.39 9.88
N LEU A 60 17.56 7.96 9.27
CA LEU A 60 18.19 7.38 8.08
C LEU A 60 18.62 5.92 8.29
N VAL A 61 19.21 5.61 9.45
CA VAL A 61 19.63 4.26 9.82
C VAL A 61 18.43 3.29 9.88
N ASP A 62 17.30 3.76 10.40
CA ASP A 62 16.08 2.95 10.50
C ASP A 62 15.48 2.69 9.12
N ILE A 63 15.56 3.68 8.20
CA ILE A 63 15.09 3.51 6.83
C ILE A 63 15.82 2.32 6.16
N TYR A 64 17.15 2.30 6.21
CA TYR A 64 17.94 1.24 5.59
C TYR A 64 17.75 -0.12 6.27
N ASN A 65 17.73 -0.16 7.60
CA ASN A 65 17.56 -1.41 8.34
C ASN A 65 16.18 -2.04 8.11
N ARG A 66 15.12 -1.23 8.15
CA ARG A 66 13.75 -1.72 7.91
C ARG A 66 13.54 -2.09 6.45
N ALA A 67 14.03 -1.29 5.51
CA ALA A 67 13.97 -1.61 4.08
C ALA A 67 14.61 -2.98 3.79
N LYS A 68 15.80 -3.25 4.34
CA LYS A 68 16.47 -4.54 4.22
C LYS A 68 15.64 -5.68 4.79
N LYS A 69 15.07 -5.51 6.00
CA LYS A 69 14.21 -6.52 6.63
C LYS A 69 12.96 -6.82 5.81
N LEU A 70 12.37 -5.78 5.20
CA LEU A 70 11.13 -5.87 4.42
C LEU A 70 11.37 -6.18 2.93
N HIS A 71 12.62 -6.43 2.54
CA HIS A 71 13.02 -6.69 1.16
C HIS A 71 12.61 -5.57 0.18
N ILE A 72 12.77 -4.31 0.62
CA ILE A 72 12.49 -3.12 -0.18
C ILE A 72 13.81 -2.56 -0.71
N GLU A 73 13.90 -2.41 -2.02
CA GLU A 73 15.07 -1.82 -2.68
C GLU A 73 15.23 -0.34 -2.27
N THR A 74 16.44 0.04 -1.86
CA THR A 74 16.73 1.40 -1.41
C THR A 74 17.13 2.33 -2.54
N GLU A 75 17.76 1.81 -3.59
CA GLU A 75 18.23 2.53 -4.78
C GLU A 75 17.32 2.16 -5.96
N MET A 76 16.15 2.78 -6.02
CA MET A 76 15.17 2.56 -7.06
C MET A 76 14.43 3.86 -7.35
N ARG A 77 14.17 4.11 -8.63
CA ARG A 77 13.39 5.28 -9.05
C ARG A 77 11.96 5.14 -8.58
N ARG A 78 11.48 6.16 -7.85
CA ARG A 78 10.10 6.20 -7.33
C ARG A 78 9.50 7.57 -7.48
N VAL A 79 8.17 7.61 -7.49
CA VAL A 79 7.39 8.84 -7.41
C VAL A 79 6.21 8.60 -6.47
N VAL A 80 5.80 9.65 -5.78
CA VAL A 80 4.60 9.61 -4.94
C VAL A 80 3.45 10.27 -5.65
N PHE A 81 2.34 9.53 -5.82
CA PHE A 81 1.04 10.09 -6.16
C PHE A 81 0.24 10.30 -4.89
N LEU A 82 -0.40 11.44 -4.79
CA LEU A 82 -1.38 11.76 -3.77
C LEU A 82 -2.75 11.85 -4.43
N VAL A 83 -3.65 10.97 -4.03
CA VAL A 83 -5.01 10.88 -4.53
C VAL A 83 -5.94 11.32 -3.42
N GLU A 84 -6.63 12.44 -3.60
CA GLU A 84 -7.64 12.91 -2.67
C GLU A 84 -9.03 12.59 -3.19
N THR A 85 -9.85 12.03 -2.32
CA THR A 85 -11.25 11.72 -2.60
C THR A 85 -12.16 12.42 -1.60
N ASN A 86 -13.36 12.83 -2.03
CA ASN A 86 -14.32 13.53 -1.16
C ASN A 86 -15.33 12.60 -0.47
N ARG A 87 -15.14 11.28 -0.55
CA ARG A 87 -16.04 10.29 0.05
C ARG A 87 -15.66 9.95 1.49
N GLU A 88 -16.62 10.16 2.39
CA GLU A 88 -16.41 9.95 3.84
C GLU A 88 -16.73 8.53 4.33
N LYS A 89 -17.35 7.61 3.56
CA LYS A 89 -17.99 6.45 4.21
C LYS A 89 -17.88 5.07 3.59
N ASP A 90 -17.52 4.88 2.35
CA ASP A 90 -17.60 3.51 1.78
C ASP A 90 -16.28 2.72 1.76
N GLY A 91 -15.17 3.31 2.15
CA GLY A 91 -13.89 2.59 2.42
C GLY A 91 -13.31 1.76 1.26
N ASN A 92 -13.93 1.84 0.07
CA ASN A 92 -13.60 0.96 -1.06
C ASN A 92 -12.60 1.60 -2.05
N GLU A 93 -12.34 2.90 -1.91
CA GLU A 93 -11.43 3.64 -2.79
C GLU A 93 -10.00 3.14 -2.67
N LEU A 94 -9.55 2.92 -1.44
CA LEU A 94 -8.22 2.36 -1.16
C LEU A 94 -8.05 0.98 -1.81
N GLU A 95 -9.05 0.10 -1.69
CA GLU A 95 -9.00 -1.24 -2.28
C GLU A 95 -9.11 -1.20 -3.81
N LYS A 96 -9.88 -0.27 -4.39
CA LYS A 96 -9.92 -0.04 -5.84
C LYS A 96 -8.54 0.36 -6.37
N ILE A 97 -7.86 1.33 -5.71
CA ILE A 97 -6.51 1.75 -6.09
C ILE A 97 -5.51 0.61 -5.85
N ARG A 98 -5.61 -0.11 -4.74
CA ARG A 98 -4.78 -1.29 -4.49
C ARG A 98 -4.95 -2.35 -5.59
N GLY A 99 -6.16 -2.60 -6.05
CA GLY A 99 -6.42 -3.51 -7.16
C GLY A 99 -5.74 -3.10 -8.47
N LEU A 100 -5.59 -1.80 -8.71
CA LEU A 100 -4.90 -1.28 -9.88
C LEU A 100 -3.38 -1.52 -9.84
N PHE A 101 -2.77 -1.40 -8.67
CA PHE A 101 -1.32 -1.53 -8.46
C PHE A 101 -0.89 -2.89 -7.88
N GLY A 102 -1.82 -3.71 -7.40
CA GLY A 102 -1.56 -4.85 -6.51
C GLY A 102 -1.15 -6.17 -7.16
N GLY A 103 -0.96 -6.27 -8.48
CA GLY A 103 -0.76 -7.58 -9.13
C GLY A 103 0.68 -8.10 -9.03
N LYS A 104 1.63 -7.46 -9.70
CA LYS A 104 3.05 -7.84 -9.78
C LYS A 104 3.97 -6.64 -9.50
N SER A 105 3.39 -5.49 -9.19
CA SER A 105 4.15 -4.27 -8.97
C SER A 105 4.75 -4.25 -7.57
N LYS A 106 5.91 -3.64 -7.44
CA LYS A 106 6.54 -3.34 -6.16
C LYS A 106 6.04 -1.99 -5.60
N ASP A 107 4.86 -1.56 -6.05
CA ASP A 107 4.23 -0.31 -5.65
C ASP A 107 3.60 -0.46 -4.26
N PHE A 108 3.59 0.64 -3.51
CA PHE A 108 2.95 0.68 -2.21
C PHE A 108 1.73 1.59 -2.27
N VAL A 109 0.59 1.08 -1.78
CA VAL A 109 -0.65 1.84 -1.70
C VAL A 109 -1.10 1.88 -0.25
N THR A 110 -1.14 3.07 0.33
CA THR A 110 -1.52 3.29 1.72
C THR A 110 -2.42 4.51 1.86
N ALA A 111 -3.11 4.65 2.98
CA ALA A 111 -3.87 5.85 3.32
C ALA A 111 -3.23 6.52 4.54
N VAL A 112 -3.10 7.85 4.51
CA VAL A 112 -2.60 8.65 5.64
C VAL A 112 -3.76 9.12 6.49
N ASP A 113 -4.89 9.40 5.85
CA ASP A 113 -6.14 9.79 6.49
C ASP A 113 -7.34 9.29 5.66
N GLU A 114 -8.55 9.67 6.04
CA GLU A 114 -9.79 9.21 5.41
C GLU A 114 -9.97 9.68 3.96
N LYS A 115 -9.28 10.75 3.55
CA LYS A 115 -9.43 11.40 2.24
C LYS A 115 -8.24 11.18 1.32
N ASN A 116 -7.06 10.93 1.89
CA ASN A 116 -5.80 10.92 1.16
C ASN A 116 -5.22 9.52 1.03
N ILE A 117 -5.23 9.01 -0.19
CA ILE A 117 -4.59 7.76 -0.58
C ILE A 117 -3.27 8.09 -1.25
N ILE A 118 -2.23 7.38 -0.86
CA ILE A 118 -0.88 7.56 -1.37
C ILE A 118 -0.46 6.32 -2.13
N VAL A 119 0.07 6.54 -3.33
CA VAL A 119 0.71 5.51 -4.12
C VAL A 119 2.19 5.87 -4.27
N VAL A 120 3.06 5.04 -3.72
CA VAL A 120 4.50 5.11 -3.99
C VAL A 120 4.77 4.15 -5.14
N LYS A 121 4.90 4.71 -6.34
CA LYS A 121 5.11 3.94 -7.57
C LYS A 121 6.59 3.76 -7.84
N GLU A 122 7.00 2.51 -8.08
CA GLU A 122 8.31 2.18 -8.62
C GLU A 122 8.33 2.41 -10.13
N LEU A 123 9.42 3.01 -10.63
CA LEU A 123 9.56 3.39 -12.03
C LEU A 123 10.69 2.62 -12.70
N GLY A 124 10.44 2.15 -13.91
CA GLY A 124 11.48 1.63 -14.78
C GLY A 124 12.44 2.74 -15.25
N GLU A 125 13.59 2.34 -15.81
CA GLU A 125 14.64 3.28 -16.24
C GLU A 125 14.15 4.29 -17.27
N ASN A 126 13.23 3.89 -18.16
CA ASN A 126 12.74 4.70 -19.28
C ASN A 126 11.42 5.43 -18.99
N GLU A 127 10.80 5.21 -17.82
CA GLU A 127 9.56 5.91 -17.47
C GLU A 127 9.82 7.38 -17.20
N THR A 128 8.96 8.24 -17.76
CA THR A 128 9.07 9.71 -17.73
C THR A 128 7.83 10.33 -17.08
N TYR A 129 7.80 11.65 -16.96
CA TYR A 129 6.63 12.39 -16.49
C TYR A 129 5.39 12.21 -17.37
N ASP A 130 5.55 11.93 -18.67
CA ASP A 130 4.42 11.60 -19.55
C ASP A 130 3.74 10.28 -19.16
N ASP A 131 4.51 9.31 -18.67
CA ASP A 131 3.95 8.04 -18.17
C ASP A 131 3.28 8.22 -16.82
N LEU A 132 3.78 9.15 -15.99
CA LEU A 132 3.11 9.54 -14.76
C LEU A 132 1.73 10.16 -15.03
N LYS A 133 1.63 11.01 -16.05
CA LYS A 133 0.36 11.58 -16.49
C LYS A 133 -0.62 10.49 -16.91
N LYS A 134 -0.18 9.53 -17.72
CA LYS A 134 -1.01 8.37 -18.08
C LYS A 134 -1.47 7.58 -16.86
N THR A 135 -0.59 7.38 -15.89
CA THR A 135 -0.94 6.70 -14.62
C THR A 135 -1.99 7.49 -13.85
N ALA A 136 -1.87 8.81 -13.76
CA ALA A 136 -2.88 9.66 -13.14
C ALA A 136 -4.23 9.57 -13.86
N ASP A 137 -4.23 9.58 -15.20
CA ASP A 137 -5.45 9.43 -16.01
C ASP A 137 -6.13 8.08 -15.77
N VAL A 138 -5.36 7.00 -15.61
CA VAL A 138 -5.91 5.67 -15.27
C VAL A 138 -6.58 5.69 -13.90
N ILE A 139 -5.96 6.32 -12.90
CA ILE A 139 -6.56 6.45 -11.56
C ILE A 139 -7.83 7.29 -11.63
N ILE A 140 -7.83 8.42 -12.34
CA ILE A 140 -9.04 9.25 -12.51
C ILE A 140 -10.17 8.45 -13.16
N ASN A 141 -9.85 7.70 -14.21
CA ASN A 141 -10.84 6.90 -14.94
C ASN A 141 -11.46 5.79 -14.06
N LEU A 142 -10.73 5.28 -13.06
CA LEU A 142 -11.26 4.31 -12.10
C LEU A 142 -12.47 4.84 -11.32
N PHE A 143 -12.53 6.15 -11.11
CA PHE A 143 -13.59 6.82 -10.35
C PHE A 143 -14.64 7.51 -11.22
N ARG A 144 -14.43 7.60 -12.54
CA ARG A 144 -15.33 8.30 -13.47
C ARG A 144 -16.76 7.74 -13.53
N SER A 145 -16.93 6.44 -13.26
CA SER A 145 -18.24 5.80 -13.23
C SER A 145 -19.09 6.18 -12.01
N ASP A 146 -18.47 6.86 -11.05
CA ASP A 146 -19.08 7.20 -9.78
C ASP A 146 -19.39 8.72 -9.75
N ALA A 147 -20.61 9.07 -10.15
CA ALA A 147 -21.05 10.47 -10.35
C ALA A 147 -20.87 11.37 -9.12
N ASN A 148 -20.68 10.79 -7.93
CA ASN A 148 -20.53 11.51 -6.67
C ASN A 148 -19.09 11.54 -6.15
N CYS A 149 -18.11 10.99 -6.87
CA CYS A 149 -16.73 10.95 -6.45
C CYS A 149 -15.89 12.00 -7.19
N ASN A 150 -15.55 13.09 -6.51
CA ASN A 150 -14.54 14.02 -6.99
C ASN A 150 -13.17 13.53 -6.56
N VAL A 151 -12.29 13.33 -7.54
CA VAL A 151 -10.91 12.88 -7.31
C VAL A 151 -9.94 13.95 -7.80
N HIS A 152 -9.04 14.35 -6.92
CA HIS A 152 -7.91 15.20 -7.26
C HIS A 152 -6.63 14.39 -7.12
N ILE A 153 -5.75 14.51 -8.10
CA ILE A 153 -4.48 13.77 -8.11
C ILE A 153 -3.35 14.75 -8.34
N ALA A 154 -2.33 14.61 -7.51
CA ALA A 154 -1.05 15.27 -7.73
C ALA A 154 0.08 14.24 -7.57
N TYR A 155 1.23 14.50 -8.15
CA TYR A 155 2.43 13.71 -7.96
C TYR A 155 3.64 14.61 -7.76
N GLY A 156 4.62 14.10 -7.00
CA GLY A 156 5.86 14.81 -6.73
C GLY A 156 6.92 14.57 -7.80
N THR A 157 8.14 14.97 -7.51
CA THR A 157 9.29 14.67 -8.37
C THR A 157 9.70 13.21 -8.28
N ILE A 158 10.27 12.69 -9.36
CA ILE A 158 10.89 11.38 -9.41
C ILE A 158 12.14 11.43 -8.52
N VAL A 159 12.25 10.48 -7.59
CA VAL A 159 13.39 10.32 -6.68
C VAL A 159 14.10 9.00 -6.97
N ASN A 160 15.40 8.92 -6.67
CA ASN A 160 16.21 7.74 -6.96
C ASN A 160 16.51 6.89 -5.73
N GLU A 161 16.31 7.44 -4.55
CA GLU A 161 16.57 6.77 -3.28
C GLU A 161 15.32 6.73 -2.40
N LEU A 162 15.17 5.65 -1.65
CA LEU A 162 14.03 5.45 -0.77
C LEU A 162 13.89 6.55 0.29
N LYS A 163 15.00 7.06 0.82
CA LYS A 163 15.01 8.15 1.81
C LYS A 163 14.38 9.46 1.30
N GLU A 164 14.33 9.64 -0.04
CA GLU A 164 13.80 10.85 -0.66
C GLU A 164 12.29 10.78 -0.94
N VAL A 165 11.64 9.64 -0.64
CA VAL A 165 10.20 9.46 -0.88
C VAL A 165 9.37 10.49 -0.10
N SER A 166 9.79 10.87 1.11
CA SER A 166 9.13 11.93 1.89
C SER A 166 9.16 13.29 1.18
N ARG A 167 10.24 13.60 0.44
CA ARG A 167 10.32 14.82 -0.38
C ARG A 167 9.29 14.79 -1.51
N SER A 168 9.25 13.69 -2.29
CA SER A 168 8.26 13.52 -3.36
C SER A 168 6.82 13.65 -2.85
N TYR A 169 6.53 13.12 -1.65
CA TYR A 169 5.23 13.28 -1.01
C TYR A 169 4.92 14.75 -0.66
N LYS A 170 5.87 15.46 -0.05
CA LYS A 170 5.69 16.88 0.32
C LYS A 170 5.41 17.74 -0.92
N GLU A 171 6.10 17.46 -2.03
CA GLU A 171 5.89 18.14 -3.30
C GLU A 171 4.53 17.82 -3.92
N ALA A 172 4.12 16.53 -3.91
CA ALA A 172 2.77 16.13 -4.35
C ALA A 172 1.69 16.83 -3.52
N ARG A 173 1.88 16.95 -2.20
CA ARG A 173 0.95 17.65 -1.30
C ARG A 173 0.84 19.13 -1.66
N MET A 174 1.97 19.81 -1.85
CA MET A 174 1.97 21.21 -2.25
C MET A 174 1.31 21.42 -3.63
N ALA A 175 1.58 20.53 -4.57
CA ALA A 175 0.96 20.60 -5.90
C ALA A 175 -0.58 20.43 -5.82
N LEU A 176 -1.05 19.51 -4.97
CA LEU A 176 -2.48 19.30 -4.75
C LEU A 176 -3.14 20.53 -4.11
N ASP A 177 -2.50 21.09 -3.09
CA ASP A 177 -3.03 22.26 -2.37
C ASP A 177 -3.10 23.49 -3.29
N VAL A 178 -2.09 23.71 -4.12
CA VAL A 178 -2.08 24.81 -5.13
C VAL A 178 -3.14 24.57 -6.21
N GLY A 179 -3.26 23.34 -6.72
CA GLY A 179 -4.22 23.00 -7.78
C GLY A 179 -5.70 23.14 -7.37
N LYS A 180 -5.99 23.24 -6.07
CA LYS A 180 -7.34 23.51 -5.56
C LYS A 180 -7.72 25.01 -5.54
N ILE A 181 -6.73 25.87 -5.65
CA ILE A 181 -6.94 27.35 -5.58
C ILE A 181 -7.30 27.88 -6.96
N PHE A 182 -6.91 27.21 -8.02
CA PHE A 182 -7.11 27.59 -9.43
C PHE A 182 -8.04 26.60 -10.15
#